data_0ba979204c0160d68c38e6c771de64b3
#
_entry.id   0ba979204c0160d68c38e6c771de64b3
#
_cell.length_a   1.000
_cell.length_b   1.000
_cell.length_c   1.000
_cell.angle_alpha   90.00
_cell.angle_beta   90.00
_cell.angle_gamma   90.00
#
_symmetry.space_group_name_H-M   'P 1'
#
loop_
_entity.id
_entity.type
_entity.pdbx_description
1 polymer ?
#
loop_
_entity_poly.entity_id
_entity_poly.type
_entity_poly.pdbx_seq_one_letter_code
_entity_poly.pdbx_strand_id
1 'polypeptide(L)' 'MSSLHHSEETHANLVARLPKATGRDMNEWFQIVQDGPALTRFEERVHWLQDEYDLPHSHATAVVHEYDMVRAQRRTV' A
#
# COMPACT_ATOMS: atom_id res chain seq x y z
N MET A 1 -9.43 -18.14 -17.38
CA MET A 1 -8.44 -17.22 -16.94
C MET A 1 -8.94 -16.29 -15.87
N SER A 2 -8.40 -16.37 -14.73
CA SER A 2 -8.92 -15.62 -13.61
C SER A 2 -8.06 -14.44 -13.23
N SER A 3 -7.52 -13.80 -14.20
CA SER A 3 -6.62 -12.67 -13.98
C SER A 3 -7.33 -11.45 -13.41
N LEU A 4 -8.63 -11.54 -13.20
CA LEU A 4 -9.38 -10.42 -12.65
C LEU A 4 -9.15 -10.22 -11.17
N HIS A 5 -8.58 -11.19 -10.50
CA HIS A 5 -8.36 -11.12 -9.07
C HIS A 5 -6.99 -10.57 -8.76
N HIS A 6 -6.91 -9.84 -7.67
CA HIS A 6 -5.65 -9.38 -7.13
C HIS A 6 -4.95 -10.58 -6.50
N SER A 7 -4.09 -11.23 -7.26
CA SER A 7 -3.36 -12.40 -6.79
C SER A 7 -2.11 -11.99 -6.04
N GLU A 8 -1.52 -12.94 -5.33
CA GLU A 8 -0.27 -12.70 -4.63
C GLU A 8 0.83 -12.29 -5.61
N GLU A 9 0.83 -12.90 -6.79
CA GLU A 9 1.81 -12.55 -7.81
C GLU A 9 1.63 -11.12 -8.30
N THR A 10 0.38 -10.72 -8.55
CA THR A 10 0.09 -9.35 -8.96
C THR A 10 0.49 -8.35 -7.88
N HIS A 11 0.18 -8.66 -6.63
CA HIS A 11 0.55 -7.81 -5.51
C HIS A 11 2.07 -7.68 -5.39
N ALA A 12 2.79 -8.80 -5.48
CA ALA A 12 4.24 -8.78 -5.40
C ALA A 12 4.85 -7.94 -6.52
N ASN A 13 4.29 -8.02 -7.73
CA ASN A 13 4.76 -7.22 -8.85
C ASN A 13 4.54 -5.72 -8.61
N LEU A 14 3.39 -5.36 -8.08
CA LEU A 14 3.11 -3.96 -7.75
C LEU A 14 4.07 -3.44 -6.69
N VAL A 15 4.29 -4.22 -5.65
CA VAL A 15 5.22 -3.84 -4.58
C VAL A 15 6.62 -3.65 -5.13
N ALA A 16 7.07 -4.56 -6.00
CA ALA A 16 8.40 -4.48 -6.58
C ALA A 16 8.57 -3.26 -7.48
N ARG A 17 7.51 -2.81 -8.11
CA ARG A 17 7.56 -1.66 -9.02
C ARG A 17 7.39 -0.32 -8.33
N LEU A 18 6.87 -0.32 -7.11
CA LEU A 18 6.59 0.93 -6.41
C LEU A 18 7.78 1.87 -6.33
N PRO A 19 8.99 1.42 -5.97
CA PRO A 19 10.11 2.36 -5.88
C PRO A 19 10.40 3.06 -7.20
N LYS A 20 10.32 2.35 -8.32
CA LYS A 20 10.55 2.97 -9.62
C LYS A 20 9.42 3.88 -10.04
N ALA A 21 8.20 3.47 -9.75
CA ALA A 21 7.02 4.23 -10.17
C ALA A 21 6.85 5.52 -9.36
N THR A 22 7.24 5.51 -8.10
CA THR A 22 6.97 6.61 -7.19
C THR A 22 8.21 7.36 -6.73
N GLY A 23 9.40 6.77 -6.90
CA GLY A 23 10.62 7.35 -6.38
C GLY A 23 10.79 7.18 -4.88
N ARG A 24 9.94 6.38 -4.23
CA ARG A 24 10.01 6.12 -2.80
C ARG A 24 9.95 4.61 -2.57
N ASP A 25 10.76 4.12 -1.64
CA ASP A 25 10.70 2.70 -1.31
C ASP A 25 9.53 2.41 -0.35
N MET A 26 9.30 1.14 -0.08
CA MET A 26 8.16 0.73 0.74
C MET A 26 8.27 1.25 2.17
N ASN A 27 9.48 1.33 2.72
CA ASN A 27 9.68 1.87 4.07
C ASN A 27 9.26 3.33 4.15
N GLU A 28 9.55 4.10 3.12
CA GLU A 28 9.12 5.49 3.06
C GLU A 28 7.60 5.60 3.01
N TRP A 29 6.94 4.73 2.24
CA TRP A 29 5.49 4.71 2.19
C TRP A 29 4.88 4.31 3.52
N PHE A 30 5.49 3.35 4.21
CA PHE A 30 5.04 2.96 5.54
C PHE A 30 5.11 4.14 6.50
N GLN A 31 6.19 4.90 6.45
CA GLN A 31 6.34 6.06 7.30
C GLN A 31 5.29 7.12 6.99
N ILE A 32 5.01 7.32 5.71
CA ILE A 32 3.98 8.27 5.28
C ILE A 32 2.61 7.88 5.82
N VAL A 33 2.26 6.60 5.73
CA VAL A 33 0.98 6.12 6.24
C VAL A 33 0.92 6.27 7.76
N GLN A 34 2.01 5.94 8.44
CA GLN A 34 2.07 6.01 9.89
C GLN A 34 1.97 7.44 10.40
N ASP A 35 2.60 8.38 9.72
CA ASP A 35 2.59 9.78 10.10
C ASP A 35 1.35 10.52 9.63
N GLY A 36 0.58 9.90 8.77
CA GLY A 36 -0.63 10.50 8.22
C GLY A 36 -1.78 10.54 9.22
N PRO A 37 -2.96 10.93 8.75
CA PRO A 37 -4.13 11.00 9.63
C PRO A 37 -4.50 9.63 10.18
N ALA A 38 -5.10 9.61 11.34
CA ALA A 38 -5.49 8.38 12.03
C ALA A 38 -6.77 7.82 11.42
N LEU A 39 -6.66 7.32 10.20
CA LEU A 39 -7.78 6.71 9.50
C LEU A 39 -7.90 5.25 9.90
N THR A 40 -9.13 4.80 10.12
CA THR A 40 -9.37 3.45 10.61
C THR A 40 -9.73 2.46 9.51
N ARG A 41 -10.23 2.96 8.40
CA ARG A 41 -10.67 2.09 7.31
C ARG A 41 -9.63 1.99 6.21
N PHE A 42 -9.52 0.79 5.66
CA PHE A 42 -8.61 0.52 4.55
C PHE A 42 -8.85 1.49 3.38
N GLU A 43 -10.09 1.62 2.97
CA GLU A 43 -10.44 2.46 1.82
C GLU A 43 -10.13 3.93 2.07
N GLU A 44 -10.29 4.40 3.30
CA GLU A 44 -9.97 5.77 3.63
C GLU A 44 -8.48 6.05 3.46
N ARG A 45 -7.64 5.11 3.88
CA ARG A 45 -6.20 5.23 3.71
C ARG A 45 -5.81 5.22 2.24
N VAL A 46 -6.44 4.35 1.46
CA VAL A 46 -6.18 4.29 0.03
C VAL A 46 -6.53 5.62 -0.63
N HIS A 47 -7.72 6.15 -0.35
CA HIS A 47 -8.15 7.42 -0.93
C HIS A 47 -7.25 8.57 -0.49
N TRP A 48 -6.83 8.56 0.77
CA TRP A 48 -5.94 9.59 1.27
C TRP A 48 -4.62 9.61 0.50
N LEU A 49 -4.04 8.43 0.27
CA LEU A 49 -2.80 8.33 -0.50
C LEU A 49 -2.99 8.80 -1.94
N GLN A 50 -4.12 8.45 -2.54
CA GLN A 50 -4.41 8.91 -3.89
C GLN A 50 -4.52 10.42 -3.97
N ASP A 51 -5.17 11.03 -2.99
CA ASP A 51 -5.40 12.47 -2.98
C ASP A 51 -4.12 13.25 -2.65
N GLU A 52 -3.38 12.79 -1.66
CA GLU A 52 -2.20 13.53 -1.18
C GLU A 52 -0.98 13.32 -2.06
N TYR A 53 -0.82 12.14 -2.62
CA TYR A 53 0.38 11.79 -3.36
C TYR A 53 0.13 11.45 -4.82
N ASP A 54 -1.09 11.61 -5.25
CA ASP A 54 -1.47 11.40 -6.65
C ASP A 54 -1.12 9.99 -7.14
N LEU A 55 -1.30 9.01 -6.27
CA LEU A 55 -1.02 7.63 -6.61
C LEU A 55 -2.19 7.01 -7.37
N PRO A 56 -1.90 6.15 -8.36
CA PRO A 56 -2.96 5.31 -8.93
C PRO A 56 -3.57 4.43 -7.86
N HIS A 57 -4.82 4.06 -8.05
CA HIS A 57 -5.55 3.24 -7.08
C HIS A 57 -4.81 1.93 -6.76
N SER A 58 -4.28 1.27 -7.77
CA SER A 58 -3.58 0.00 -7.58
C SER A 58 -2.34 0.16 -6.70
N HIS A 59 -1.59 1.24 -6.90
CA HIS A 59 -0.40 1.49 -6.08
C HIS A 59 -0.77 1.84 -4.65
N ALA A 60 -1.78 2.70 -4.47
CA ALA A 60 -2.22 3.07 -3.14
C ALA A 60 -2.74 1.85 -2.37
N THR A 61 -3.50 0.99 -3.04
CA THR A 61 -3.99 -0.24 -2.45
C THR A 61 -2.85 -1.15 -2.02
N ALA A 62 -1.84 -1.31 -2.87
CA ALA A 62 -0.68 -2.14 -2.56
C ALA A 62 0.07 -1.63 -1.33
N VAL A 63 0.26 -0.33 -1.23
CA VAL A 63 0.93 0.27 -0.07
C VAL A 63 0.18 -0.02 1.23
N VAL A 64 -1.13 0.25 1.23
CA VAL A 64 -1.93 0.08 2.44
C VAL A 64 -2.02 -1.38 2.83
N HIS A 65 -2.20 -2.27 1.85
CA HIS A 65 -2.27 -3.70 2.11
C HIS A 65 -0.97 -4.21 2.75
N GLU A 66 0.16 -3.82 2.19
CA GLU A 66 1.47 -4.22 2.70
C GLU A 66 1.69 -3.67 4.12
N TYR A 67 1.30 -2.43 4.32
CA TYR A 67 1.40 -1.80 5.63
C TYR A 67 0.60 -2.57 6.68
N ASP A 68 -0.63 -2.93 6.35
CA ASP A 68 -1.48 -3.68 7.26
C ASP A 68 -0.90 -5.06 7.57
N MET A 69 -0.35 -5.74 6.56
CA MET A 69 0.26 -7.05 6.75
C MET A 69 1.46 -6.99 7.69
N VAL A 70 2.31 -6.00 7.50
CA VAL A 70 3.50 -5.84 8.34
C VAL A 70 3.10 -5.57 9.79
N ARG A 71 2.10 -4.72 9.99
CA ARG A 71 1.59 -4.42 11.33
C ARG A 71 1.01 -5.67 12.00
N ALA A 72 0.27 -6.45 11.24
CA ALA A 72 -0.32 -7.68 11.77
C ALA A 72 0.76 -8.66 12.21
N GLN A 73 1.82 -8.77 11.42
CA GLN A 73 2.94 -9.64 11.78
C GLN A 73 3.63 -9.21 13.05
N ARG A 74 3.79 -7.90 13.23
CA ARG A 74 4.41 -7.37 14.44
C ARG A 74 3.60 -7.63 15.69
N ARG A 75 2.28 -7.69 15.55
CA ARG A 75 1.40 -7.93 16.68
C ARG A 75 1.47 -9.35 17.22
N THR A 76 1.85 -10.28 16.37
CA THR A 76 1.85 -11.71 16.77
C THR A 76 3.14 -12.13 17.44
N VAL A 77 4.07 -11.26 17.59
CA VAL A 77 5.35 -11.58 18.27
C VAL A 77 5.20 -11.53 19.77
#